data_54549e43f2228dfc85cdb7cc91631309
#
_entry.id   54549e43f2228dfc85cdb7cc91631309
#
_cell.length_a   1.000
_cell.length_b   1.000
_cell.length_c   1.000
_cell.angle_alpha   90.00
_cell.angle_beta   90.00
_cell.angle_gamma   90.00
#
_symmetry.space_group_name_H-M   'P 1'
#
loop_
_entity.id
_entity.type
_entity.pdbx_description
1 polymer ?
#
loop_
_entity_poly.entity_id
_entity_poly.type
_entity_poly.pdbx_seq_one_letter_code
_entity_poly.pdbx_strand_id
1 'polypeptide(L)'
;MTDYRERFIANIKILGFEELLGRSAEPSPSVRPEEIIDALEGPKPGESTPLMIGRIGDIAESGHRMSVFANRVAITVDPTAAGLVHLLRHVAKIGFRLIGLSPPVFCRGGITRGLVYHGGQVILGPGLDEAYNLAKRVARYPRVVLKDEVIQFGLAAAPPIDAMIKGFVRRDETDVCSSM
;
A
#
# COMPACT_ATOMS: atom_id res chain seq x y z
N MET A 1 -12.35 -8.68 -23.53
CA MET A 1 -11.14 -7.88 -23.83
C MET A 1 -10.46 -7.55 -22.52
N THR A 2 -9.18 -7.81 -22.43
CA THR A 2 -8.37 -7.55 -21.22
C THR A 2 -7.85 -6.14 -21.33
N ASP A 3 -8.52 -5.17 -20.67
CA ASP A 3 -8.19 -3.77 -20.83
C ASP A 3 -7.33 -3.25 -19.68
N TYR A 4 -6.21 -2.59 -20.03
CA TYR A 4 -5.49 -1.74 -19.10
C TYR A 4 -6.37 -0.57 -18.69
N ARG A 5 -6.37 -0.30 -17.38
CA ARG A 5 -7.07 0.85 -16.80
C ARG A 5 -6.10 1.71 -16.02
N GLU A 6 -6.33 3.00 -16.04
CA GLU A 6 -5.61 3.90 -15.14
C GLU A 6 -6.07 3.67 -13.72
N ARG A 7 -5.12 3.47 -12.79
CA ARG A 7 -5.40 3.22 -11.37
C ARG A 7 -4.32 3.84 -10.49
N PHE A 8 -4.61 4.02 -9.21
CA PHE A 8 -3.56 4.12 -8.20
C PHE A 8 -3.06 2.72 -7.87
N ILE A 9 -1.74 2.58 -7.77
CA ILE A 9 -1.07 1.30 -7.57
C ILE A 9 -0.08 1.45 -6.42
N ALA A 10 -0.19 0.59 -5.41
CA ALA A 10 0.82 0.40 -4.38
C ALA A 10 1.54 -0.93 -4.61
N ASN A 11 2.87 -0.90 -4.60
CA ASN A 11 3.71 -2.08 -4.58
C ASN A 11 4.51 -2.07 -3.28
N ILE A 12 4.17 -2.97 -2.37
CA ILE A 12 4.76 -3.06 -1.03
C ILE A 12 5.62 -4.32 -0.96
N LYS A 13 6.87 -4.17 -0.52
CA LYS A 13 7.78 -5.28 -0.22
C LYS A 13 7.88 -5.47 1.28
N ILE A 14 7.65 -6.70 1.75
CA ILE A 14 7.87 -7.12 3.13
C ILE A 14 9.35 -7.45 3.28
N LEU A 15 10.00 -6.83 4.27
CA LEU A 15 11.42 -7.04 4.56
C LEU A 15 11.56 -8.22 5.54
N GLY A 16 12.56 -9.07 5.31
CA GLY A 16 12.76 -10.26 6.15
C GLY A 16 11.68 -11.35 5.97
N PHE A 17 10.97 -11.36 4.84
CA PHE A 17 9.84 -12.26 4.61
C PHE A 17 10.23 -13.75 4.64
N GLU A 18 11.40 -14.11 4.11
CA GLU A 18 11.91 -15.49 4.14
C GLU A 18 12.12 -15.98 5.57
N GLU A 19 12.69 -15.13 6.41
CA GLU A 19 12.87 -15.41 7.84
C GLU A 19 11.54 -15.52 8.57
N LEU A 20 10.58 -14.65 8.25
CA LEU A 20 9.23 -14.69 8.79
C LEU A 20 8.53 -16.01 8.45
N LEU A 21 8.62 -16.47 7.19
CA LEU A 21 8.05 -17.75 6.77
C LEU A 21 8.75 -18.93 7.46
N GLY A 22 10.08 -18.91 7.58
CA GLY A 22 10.83 -19.93 8.30
C GLY A 22 10.33 -20.10 9.72
N ARG A 23 10.16 -18.99 10.44
CA ARG A 23 9.64 -18.99 11.82
C ARG A 23 8.18 -19.45 11.92
N SER A 24 7.35 -19.16 10.95
CA SER A 24 5.94 -19.60 10.94
C SER A 24 5.78 -21.10 10.64
N ALA A 25 6.80 -21.73 10.08
CA ALA A 25 6.82 -23.16 9.77
C ALA A 25 7.43 -24.03 10.90
N GLU A 26 7.91 -23.42 11.99
CA GLU A 26 8.45 -24.15 13.14
C GLU A 26 7.35 -24.90 13.92
N PRO A 27 7.68 -26.00 14.64
CA PRO A 27 6.70 -26.73 15.44
C PRO A 27 6.01 -25.91 16.54
N SER A 28 6.68 -24.85 17.00
CA SER A 28 6.14 -23.86 17.95
C SER A 28 6.43 -22.46 17.42
N PRO A 29 5.66 -21.97 16.45
CA PRO A 29 5.98 -20.77 15.73
C PRO A 29 5.83 -19.53 16.62
N SER A 30 6.81 -18.62 16.54
CA SER A 30 6.73 -17.30 17.20
C SER A 30 5.73 -16.37 16.47
N VAL A 31 5.47 -16.62 15.19
CA VAL A 31 4.45 -15.95 14.37
C VAL A 31 3.68 -17.02 13.60
N ARG A 32 2.36 -17.05 13.73
CA ARG A 32 1.52 -18.01 13.03
C ARG A 32 1.17 -17.51 11.61
N PRO A 33 0.94 -18.44 10.65
CA PRO A 33 0.54 -18.06 9.30
C PRO A 33 -0.69 -17.13 9.26
N GLU A 34 -1.66 -17.36 10.16
CA GLU A 34 -2.87 -16.55 10.27
C GLU A 34 -2.58 -15.09 10.63
N GLU A 35 -1.58 -14.86 11.48
CA GLU A 35 -1.17 -13.50 11.87
C GLU A 35 -0.53 -12.75 10.69
N ILE A 36 0.21 -13.47 9.83
CA ILE A 36 0.77 -12.90 8.61
C ILE A 36 -0.35 -12.56 7.63
N ILE A 37 -1.29 -13.48 7.41
CA ILE A 37 -2.44 -13.26 6.53
C ILE A 37 -3.26 -12.08 7.03
N ASP A 38 -3.58 -12.02 8.32
CA ASP A 38 -4.35 -10.93 8.92
C ASP A 38 -3.62 -9.58 8.82
N ALA A 39 -2.28 -9.58 8.94
CA ALA A 39 -1.49 -8.36 8.74
C ALA A 39 -1.56 -7.83 7.31
N LEU A 40 -1.73 -8.70 6.32
CA LEU A 40 -1.80 -8.32 4.90
C LEU A 40 -3.22 -7.99 4.44
N GLU A 41 -4.24 -8.53 5.11
CA GLU A 41 -5.63 -8.27 4.76
C GLU A 41 -5.98 -6.78 4.91
N GLY A 42 -6.74 -6.28 3.93
CA GLY A 42 -7.27 -4.93 3.95
C GLY A 42 -8.26 -4.68 5.09
N PRO A 43 -8.71 -3.42 5.23
CA PRO A 43 -9.81 -3.09 6.15
C PRO A 43 -11.05 -3.92 5.79
N LYS A 44 -11.64 -4.60 6.77
CA LYS A 44 -12.89 -5.36 6.57
C LYS A 44 -14.08 -4.39 6.58
N PRO A 45 -15.17 -4.69 5.83
CA PRO A 45 -16.40 -3.93 5.94
C PRO A 45 -16.87 -3.86 7.40
N GLY A 46 -17.15 -2.65 7.90
CA GLY A 46 -17.58 -2.44 9.29
C GLY A 46 -16.45 -2.38 10.33
N GLU A 47 -15.22 -2.60 9.96
CA GLU A 47 -14.07 -2.45 10.88
C GLU A 47 -13.80 -0.96 11.14
N SER A 48 -14.14 -0.52 12.37
CA SER A 48 -13.80 0.83 12.84
C SER A 48 -12.31 0.86 13.15
N THR A 49 -11.52 1.41 12.27
CA THR A 49 -10.14 1.76 12.61
C THR A 49 -10.14 3.01 13.50
N PRO A 50 -9.25 3.10 14.52
CA PRO A 50 -9.14 4.29 15.39
C PRO A 50 -8.79 5.58 14.64
N LEU A 51 -8.33 5.50 13.41
CA LEU A 51 -8.27 6.62 12.48
C LEU A 51 -9.69 6.97 12.01
N MET A 52 -10.44 7.56 12.94
CA MET A 52 -11.76 8.13 12.75
C MET A 52 -11.70 9.24 11.69
N ILE A 53 -11.94 8.87 10.48
CA ILE A 53 -12.12 9.83 9.42
C ILE A 53 -13.37 9.39 8.67
N GLY A 54 -14.43 10.17 8.81
CA GLY A 54 -15.74 10.11 8.22
C GLY A 54 -16.04 8.99 7.21
N ARG A 55 -17.28 8.69 6.98
CA ARG A 55 -17.76 7.80 5.91
C ARG A 55 -17.25 8.30 4.55
N ILE A 56 -16.07 7.81 4.17
CA ILE A 56 -15.60 7.89 2.79
C ILE A 56 -16.10 6.61 2.17
N GLY A 57 -16.92 6.68 1.18
CA GLY A 57 -17.53 5.64 0.39
C GLY A 57 -17.16 4.18 0.72
N ASP A 58 -17.93 3.23 0.31
CA ASP A 58 -17.65 1.82 0.56
C ASP A 58 -16.33 1.41 -0.14
N ILE A 59 -15.54 0.53 0.47
CA ILE A 59 -14.33 -0.08 -0.13
C ILE A 59 -14.68 -0.72 -1.49
N ALA A 60 -15.87 -1.30 -1.59
CA ALA A 60 -16.39 -1.88 -2.84
C ALA A 60 -16.49 -0.83 -3.97
N GLU A 61 -16.82 0.42 -3.65
CA GLU A 61 -16.93 1.52 -4.62
C GLU A 61 -15.56 2.07 -5.07
N SER A 62 -14.50 1.76 -4.35
CA SER A 62 -13.14 2.20 -4.70
C SER A 62 -12.47 1.34 -5.76
N GLY A 63 -13.12 0.28 -6.24
CA GLY A 63 -12.52 -0.68 -7.16
C GLY A 63 -11.30 -1.40 -6.59
N HIS A 64 -11.20 -1.51 -5.27
CA HIS A 64 -10.07 -2.11 -4.57
C HIS A 64 -9.79 -3.55 -5.02
N ARG A 65 -8.53 -3.81 -5.38
CA ARG A 65 -8.03 -5.16 -5.69
C ARG A 65 -6.66 -5.34 -5.04
N MET A 66 -6.39 -6.55 -4.59
CA MET A 66 -5.13 -6.91 -3.97
C MET A 66 -4.63 -8.25 -4.50
N SER A 67 -3.33 -8.33 -4.75
CA SER A 67 -2.62 -9.58 -5.03
C SER A 67 -1.41 -9.67 -4.10
N VAL A 68 -1.22 -10.85 -3.52
CA VAL A 68 -0.06 -11.16 -2.70
C VAL A 68 0.77 -12.21 -3.44
N PHE A 69 2.04 -11.94 -3.63
CA PHE A 69 2.96 -12.86 -4.30
C PHE A 69 4.36 -12.79 -3.66
N ALA A 70 4.80 -13.91 -3.14
CA ALA A 70 6.04 -14.00 -2.36
C ALA A 70 6.10 -12.89 -1.28
N ASN A 71 7.15 -12.10 -1.26
CA ASN A 71 7.36 -11.02 -0.30
C ASN A 71 6.75 -9.67 -0.71
N ARG A 72 5.73 -9.68 -1.61
CA ARG A 72 5.13 -8.46 -2.14
C ARG A 72 3.62 -8.47 -2.07
N VAL A 73 3.09 -7.29 -1.83
CA VAL A 73 1.67 -6.99 -1.92
C VAL A 73 1.47 -5.92 -2.98
N ALA A 74 0.65 -6.19 -3.98
CA ALA A 74 0.21 -5.21 -4.95
C ALA A 74 -1.25 -4.86 -4.68
N ILE A 75 -1.54 -3.57 -4.52
CA ILE A 75 -2.89 -3.06 -4.27
C ILE A 75 -3.22 -2.06 -5.37
N THR A 76 -4.39 -2.16 -5.95
CA THR A 76 -4.88 -1.16 -6.90
C THR A 76 -6.26 -0.67 -6.51
N VAL A 77 -6.51 0.60 -6.77
CA VAL A 77 -7.81 1.26 -6.57
C VAL A 77 -8.12 2.15 -7.76
N ASP A 78 -9.38 2.50 -7.93
CA ASP A 78 -9.79 3.47 -8.96
C ASP A 78 -9.15 4.84 -8.71
N PRO A 79 -8.85 5.62 -9.77
CA PRO A 79 -8.13 6.88 -9.67
C PRO A 79 -9.04 8.03 -9.19
N THR A 80 -9.66 7.80 -8.03
CA THR A 80 -10.54 8.77 -7.35
C THR A 80 -9.92 9.21 -6.02
N ALA A 81 -10.34 10.36 -5.51
CA ALA A 81 -9.86 10.86 -4.24
C ALA A 81 -10.20 9.90 -3.08
N ALA A 82 -11.40 9.31 -3.09
CA ALA A 82 -11.80 8.28 -2.13
C ALA A 82 -10.94 7.01 -2.28
N GLY A 83 -10.69 6.56 -3.51
CA GLY A 83 -9.81 5.43 -3.80
C GLY A 83 -8.40 5.64 -3.25
N LEU A 84 -7.81 6.83 -3.44
CA LEU A 84 -6.50 7.15 -2.89
C LEU A 84 -6.47 7.07 -1.37
N VAL A 85 -7.47 7.59 -0.68
CA VAL A 85 -7.56 7.49 0.78
C VAL A 85 -7.68 6.03 1.22
N HIS A 86 -8.50 5.22 0.55
CA HIS A 86 -8.59 3.79 0.84
C HIS A 86 -7.26 3.08 0.67
N LEU A 87 -6.52 3.39 -0.41
CA LEU A 87 -5.20 2.84 -0.64
C LEU A 87 -4.22 3.19 0.47
N LEU A 88 -4.14 4.47 0.84
CA LEU A 88 -3.25 4.94 1.92
C LEU A 88 -3.58 4.30 3.27
N ARG A 89 -4.88 4.19 3.60
CA ARG A 89 -5.33 3.50 4.82
C ARG A 89 -4.94 2.03 4.82
N HIS A 90 -5.12 1.34 3.71
CA HIS A 90 -4.75 -0.07 3.61
C HIS A 90 -3.24 -0.26 3.78
N VAL A 91 -2.43 0.54 3.07
CA VAL A 91 -0.98 0.50 3.17
C VAL A 91 -0.51 0.80 4.60
N ALA A 92 -1.08 1.81 5.25
CA ALA A 92 -0.78 2.12 6.65
C ALA A 92 -1.17 0.95 7.59
N LYS A 93 -2.34 0.33 7.39
CA LYS A 93 -2.79 -0.84 8.18
C LYS A 93 -1.79 -1.99 8.06
N ILE A 94 -1.35 -2.32 6.83
CA ILE A 94 -0.31 -3.35 6.62
C ILE A 94 0.95 -3.00 7.44
N GLY A 95 1.44 -1.77 7.31
CA GLY A 95 2.63 -1.34 8.05
C GLY A 95 2.49 -1.48 9.56
N PHE A 96 1.39 -1.01 10.13
CA PHE A 96 1.13 -1.11 11.59
C PHE A 96 1.00 -2.55 12.06
N ARG A 97 0.31 -3.41 11.32
CA ARG A 97 0.15 -4.81 11.70
C ARG A 97 1.45 -5.60 11.60
N LEU A 98 2.25 -5.36 10.57
CA LEU A 98 3.57 -5.98 10.44
C LEU A 98 4.52 -5.57 11.58
N ILE A 99 4.52 -4.30 11.97
CA ILE A 99 5.30 -3.81 13.13
C ILE A 99 4.79 -4.43 14.44
N GLY A 100 3.51 -4.73 14.53
CA GLY A 100 2.89 -5.38 15.69
C GLY A 100 3.21 -6.86 15.84
N LEU A 101 3.82 -7.51 14.85
CA LEU A 101 4.27 -8.90 14.97
C LEU A 101 5.45 -9.01 15.94
N SER A 102 5.67 -10.19 16.50
CA SER A 102 6.79 -10.46 17.40
C SER A 102 7.70 -11.56 16.82
N PRO A 103 8.86 -11.21 16.33
CA PRO A 103 9.47 -9.88 16.25
C PRO A 103 8.82 -8.99 15.19
N PRO A 104 8.98 -7.65 15.30
CA PRO A 104 8.41 -6.71 14.35
C PRO A 104 8.98 -6.88 12.95
N VAL A 105 8.11 -6.77 11.96
CA VAL A 105 8.44 -6.87 10.53
C VAL A 105 8.21 -5.51 9.89
N PHE A 106 9.09 -5.13 8.98
CA PHE A 106 9.03 -3.86 8.28
C PHE A 106 8.65 -4.05 6.82
N CYS A 107 8.12 -3.00 6.22
CA CYS A 107 7.87 -2.98 4.79
C CYS A 107 8.42 -1.70 4.14
N ARG A 108 8.60 -1.75 2.84
CA ARG A 108 8.87 -0.57 2.01
C ARG A 108 8.03 -0.65 0.75
N GLY A 109 7.72 0.50 0.14
CA GLY A 109 6.87 0.48 -1.04
C GLY A 109 6.92 1.75 -1.86
N GLY A 110 6.26 1.69 -3.01
CA GLY A 110 6.01 2.82 -3.88
C GLY A 110 4.54 2.90 -4.26
N ILE A 111 4.00 4.11 -4.35
CA ILE A 111 2.65 4.39 -4.81
C ILE A 111 2.73 5.30 -6.03
N THR A 112 2.10 4.87 -7.13
CA THR A 112 2.05 5.57 -8.41
C THR A 112 0.63 5.64 -8.95
N ARG A 113 0.44 6.38 -10.01
CA ARG A 113 -0.75 6.37 -10.85
C ARG A 113 -0.36 5.95 -12.26
N GLY A 114 -1.06 5.00 -12.86
CA GLY A 114 -0.72 4.55 -14.20
C GLY A 114 -1.61 3.43 -14.72
N LEU A 115 -1.31 3.00 -15.94
CA LEU A 115 -2.02 1.91 -16.60
C LEU A 115 -1.63 0.57 -16.00
N VAL A 116 -2.63 -0.20 -15.60
CA VAL A 116 -2.46 -1.55 -15.05
C VAL A 116 -3.67 -2.41 -15.40
N TYR A 117 -3.41 -3.67 -15.72
CA TYR A 117 -4.40 -4.73 -15.65
C TYR A 117 -4.30 -5.40 -14.29
N HIS A 118 -5.41 -5.52 -13.59
CA HIS A 118 -5.50 -6.26 -12.35
C HIS A 118 -6.79 -7.07 -12.33
N GLY A 119 -6.70 -8.35 -12.61
CA GLY A 119 -7.85 -9.26 -12.70
C GLY A 119 -7.55 -10.63 -12.10
N GLY A 120 -8.40 -11.08 -11.19
CA GLY A 120 -8.14 -12.30 -10.43
C GLY A 120 -6.82 -12.20 -9.66
N GLN A 121 -5.93 -13.16 -9.89
CA GLN A 121 -4.59 -13.18 -9.27
C GLN A 121 -3.51 -12.53 -10.14
N VAL A 122 -3.87 -12.08 -11.34
CA VAL A 122 -2.92 -11.52 -12.30
C VAL A 122 -2.91 -10.00 -12.22
N ILE A 123 -1.73 -9.44 -12.03
CA ILE A 123 -1.48 -8.01 -12.10
C ILE A 123 -0.28 -7.75 -13.02
N LEU A 124 -0.44 -6.87 -13.99
CA LEU A 124 0.63 -6.47 -14.91
C LEU A 124 0.36 -5.09 -15.49
N GLY A 125 1.41 -4.37 -15.83
CA GLY A 125 1.30 -3.08 -16.51
C GLY A 125 2.40 -2.10 -16.12
N PRO A 126 2.58 -1.03 -16.95
CA PRO A 126 3.66 -0.06 -16.72
C PRO A 126 3.54 0.67 -15.37
N GLY A 127 2.30 0.93 -14.89
CA GLY A 127 2.11 1.56 -13.58
C GLY A 127 2.61 0.69 -12.42
N LEU A 128 2.50 -0.65 -12.53
CA LEU A 128 3.03 -1.56 -11.52
C LEU A 128 4.56 -1.56 -11.52
N ASP A 129 5.18 -1.58 -12.72
CA ASP A 129 6.63 -1.52 -12.85
C ASP A 129 7.18 -0.20 -12.30
N GLU A 130 6.49 0.90 -12.55
CA GLU A 130 6.85 2.20 -11.98
C GLU A 130 6.78 2.21 -10.45
N ALA A 131 5.71 1.67 -9.85
CA ALA A 131 5.59 1.54 -8.39
C ALA A 131 6.71 0.66 -7.81
N TYR A 132 7.05 -0.43 -8.50
CA TYR A 132 8.18 -1.29 -8.14
C TYR A 132 9.51 -0.54 -8.17
N ASN A 133 9.77 0.21 -9.24
CA ASN A 133 11.02 0.97 -9.41
C ASN A 133 11.14 2.09 -8.38
N LEU A 134 10.04 2.77 -8.06
CA LEU A 134 9.99 3.78 -6.99
C LEU A 134 10.35 3.16 -5.64
N ALA A 135 9.75 2.00 -5.29
CA ALA A 135 10.07 1.26 -4.08
C ALA A 135 11.54 0.81 -4.03
N LYS A 136 12.12 0.42 -5.18
CA LYS A 136 13.49 -0.09 -5.26
C LYS A 136 14.54 1.02 -5.18
N ARG A 137 14.30 2.15 -5.86
CA ARG A 137 15.30 3.20 -6.03
C ARG A 137 15.25 4.26 -4.93
N VAL A 138 14.06 4.61 -4.46
CA VAL A 138 13.83 5.74 -3.55
C VAL A 138 13.56 5.28 -2.12
N ALA A 139 12.77 4.24 -1.91
CA ALA A 139 12.49 3.73 -0.57
C ALA A 139 13.68 2.92 -0.01
N ARG A 140 14.80 3.58 0.28
CA ARG A 140 16.02 2.94 0.84
C ARG A 140 15.81 2.39 2.25
N TYR A 141 14.94 3.02 3.04
CA TYR A 141 14.57 2.65 4.40
C TYR A 141 13.16 2.07 4.45
N PRO A 142 12.72 1.45 5.57
CA PRO A 142 11.34 1.04 5.78
C PRO A 142 10.38 2.24 5.68
N ARG A 143 9.85 2.49 4.50
CA ARG A 143 8.90 3.57 4.21
C ARG A 143 8.15 3.30 2.90
N VAL A 144 7.02 3.94 2.74
CA VAL A 144 6.29 3.96 1.47
C VAL A 144 6.39 5.35 0.85
N VAL A 145 6.86 5.40 -0.38
CA VAL A 145 7.07 6.65 -1.13
C VAL A 145 5.96 6.83 -2.14
N LEU A 146 5.41 8.03 -2.20
CA LEU A 146 4.40 8.42 -3.18
C LEU A 146 5.07 9.22 -4.30
N LYS A 147 4.66 8.99 -5.54
CA LYS A 147 5.03 9.83 -6.67
C LYS A 147 4.36 11.20 -6.53
N ASP A 148 5.03 12.27 -6.93
CA ASP A 148 4.55 13.65 -6.76
C ASP A 148 3.16 13.87 -7.37
N GLU A 149 2.88 13.29 -8.54
CA GLU A 149 1.57 13.39 -9.17
C GLU A 149 0.44 12.81 -8.31
N VAL A 150 0.70 11.75 -7.54
CA VAL A 150 -0.26 11.14 -6.60
C VAL A 150 -0.53 12.10 -5.44
N ILE A 151 0.53 12.72 -4.92
CA ILE A 151 0.43 13.71 -3.84
C ILE A 151 -0.39 14.92 -4.32
N GLN A 152 -0.05 15.48 -5.47
CA GLN A 152 -0.76 16.64 -6.04
C GLN A 152 -2.23 16.34 -6.30
N PHE A 153 -2.54 15.17 -6.86
CA PHE A 153 -3.93 14.73 -7.04
C PHE A 153 -4.70 14.71 -5.71
N GLY A 154 -4.08 14.15 -4.67
CA GLY A 154 -4.72 14.06 -3.35
C GLY A 154 -4.92 15.42 -2.68
N LEU A 155 -3.95 16.31 -2.80
CA LEU A 155 -4.02 17.67 -2.21
C LEU A 155 -5.01 18.59 -2.94
N ALA A 156 -5.32 18.30 -4.21
CA ALA A 156 -6.33 19.03 -4.98
C ALA A 156 -7.76 18.55 -4.71
N ALA A 157 -7.95 17.51 -3.90
CA ALA A 157 -9.27 17.02 -3.54
C ALA A 157 -10.01 18.00 -2.62
N ALA A 158 -11.35 17.93 -2.66
CA ALA A 158 -12.18 18.76 -1.75
C ALA A 158 -12.08 18.30 -0.29
N PRO A 159 -12.24 19.21 0.69
CA PRO A 159 -12.33 18.81 2.09
C PRO A 159 -13.47 17.80 2.34
N PRO A 160 -13.28 16.83 3.26
CA PRO A 160 -12.16 16.68 4.18
C PRO A 160 -10.99 15.83 3.60
N ILE A 161 -11.07 15.41 2.34
CA ILE A 161 -10.14 14.43 1.75
C ILE A 161 -8.71 14.98 1.69
N ASP A 162 -8.54 16.23 1.29
CA ASP A 162 -7.23 16.89 1.27
C ASP A 162 -6.53 16.89 2.63
N ALA A 163 -7.28 17.17 3.70
CA ALA A 163 -6.77 17.14 5.07
C ALA A 163 -6.35 15.73 5.50
N MET A 164 -7.10 14.72 5.07
CA MET A 164 -6.77 13.32 5.33
C MET A 164 -5.47 12.92 4.65
N ILE A 165 -5.32 13.27 3.38
CA ILE A 165 -4.10 12.98 2.62
C ILE A 165 -2.89 13.67 3.25
N LYS A 166 -3.02 14.93 3.67
CA LYS A 166 -1.98 15.64 4.44
C LYS A 166 -1.59 14.91 5.72
N GLY A 167 -2.53 14.23 6.36
CA GLY A 167 -2.27 13.41 7.55
C GLY A 167 -1.42 12.16 7.28
N PHE A 168 -1.51 11.58 6.09
CA PHE A 168 -0.74 10.39 5.69
C PHE A 168 0.64 10.71 5.11
N VAL A 169 0.81 11.90 4.52
CA VAL A 169 2.01 12.24 3.75
C VAL A 169 2.94 13.16 4.54
N ARG A 170 4.22 12.82 4.55
CA ARG A 170 5.29 13.69 5.06
C ARG A 170 6.28 13.95 3.94
N ARG A 171 6.74 15.18 3.81
CA ARG A 171 7.85 15.50 2.91
C ARG A 171 9.15 15.04 3.57
N ASP A 172 9.95 14.28 2.83
CA ASP A 172 11.26 13.85 3.30
C ASP A 172 12.30 14.94 2.94
N GLU A 173 12.98 15.47 3.93
CA GLU A 173 14.00 16.51 3.74
C GLU A 173 15.28 15.95 3.07
N THR A 174 15.44 14.63 3.02
CA THR A 174 16.61 13.97 2.45
C THR A 174 16.58 13.85 0.92
N ASP A 175 15.44 14.07 0.27
CA ASP A 175 15.31 13.95 -1.19
C ASP A 175 15.69 15.25 -1.95
N VAL A 176 16.18 16.30 -1.28
CA VAL A 176 16.58 17.57 -1.90
C VAL A 176 17.98 17.51 -2.56
N CYS A 177 18.71 16.41 -2.45
CA CYS A 177 20.07 16.27 -2.98
C CYS A 177 20.22 15.22 -4.07
N SER A 178 19.43 15.25 -5.12
CA SER A 178 19.68 14.40 -6.31
C SER A 178 19.18 15.02 -7.61
N SER A 179 19.47 16.32 -7.80
CA SER A 179 19.44 16.95 -9.11
C SER A 179 20.78 17.68 -9.32
N MET A 180 21.84 16.93 -9.59
CA MET A 180 22.99 17.33 -10.38
C MET A 180 23.43 16.18 -11.24
#